data_88af7598d66e227eaa99a12107a290b1
#
_entry.id   88af7598d66e227eaa99a12107a290b1
#
_cell.length_a   1.000
_cell.length_b   1.000
_cell.length_c   1.000
_cell.angle_alpha   90.00
_cell.angle_beta   90.00
_cell.angle_gamma   90.00
#
_symmetry.space_group_name_H-M   'P 1'
#
loop_
_entity.id
_entity.type
_entity.pdbx_description
1 polymer ?
#
loop_
_entity_poly.entity_id
_entity_poly.type
_entity_poly.pdbx_seq_one_letter_code
_entity_poly.pdbx_strand_id
1 'polypeptide(L)'
;GASVPANAPGAPTLAGCGAHQVASDPYSPPCIKFSGANGGATAKGVSGDTITVAVRIEAFNSGMVDAISEAAGADLPAEDESDIRRTLDGLVEFFNRTYQFYGRKLKLEIYNGRGDVLKEVLGGGVEGAQNDALKVGEEIKAFADISAITPPYIDALASRKVIAIGAPYLSRDWMKAREPYVWSQFIDC
;
A
#
# COMPACT_ATOMS: atom_id res chain seq x y z
N GLY A 1 -23.46 -1.72 16.87
CA GLY A 1 -22.06 -1.92 16.56
C GLY A 1 -21.60 -3.27 17.05
N ALA A 2 -21.18 -4.16 16.15
CA ALA A 2 -20.63 -5.43 16.54
C ALA A 2 -19.29 -5.19 17.23
N SER A 3 -19.18 -5.53 18.51
CA SER A 3 -17.90 -5.57 19.21
C SER A 3 -17.05 -6.69 18.59
N VAL A 4 -15.86 -6.35 18.11
CA VAL A 4 -14.88 -7.37 17.73
C VAL A 4 -14.54 -8.15 19.00
N PRO A 5 -14.69 -9.49 19.03
CA PRO A 5 -14.33 -10.26 20.21
C PRO A 5 -12.87 -9.99 20.57
N ALA A 6 -12.59 -9.80 21.84
CA ALA A 6 -11.22 -9.57 22.36
C ALA A 6 -10.22 -10.67 21.98
N ASN A 7 -10.70 -11.80 21.46
CA ASN A 7 -9.94 -12.98 21.04
C ASN A 7 -10.04 -13.28 19.55
N ALA A 8 -10.36 -12.29 18.69
CA ALA A 8 -10.26 -12.51 17.25
C ALA A 8 -8.80 -12.86 16.89
N PRO A 9 -8.55 -13.93 16.11
CA PRO A 9 -7.18 -14.25 15.67
C PRO A 9 -6.55 -13.03 15.01
N GLY A 10 -5.42 -12.54 15.56
CA GLY A 10 -4.71 -11.37 15.06
C GLY A 10 -5.10 -10.01 15.67
N ALA A 11 -6.06 -9.95 16.61
CA ALA A 11 -6.19 -8.77 17.43
C ALA A 11 -5.15 -8.86 18.56
N PRO A 12 -4.17 -7.94 18.68
CA PRO A 12 -3.40 -7.84 19.91
C PRO A 12 -4.39 -7.59 21.03
N THR A 13 -4.33 -8.42 22.06
CA THR A 13 -5.13 -8.20 23.27
C THR A 13 -4.76 -6.83 23.81
N LEU A 14 -5.72 -5.91 23.92
CA LEU A 14 -5.51 -4.58 24.50
C LEU A 14 -4.98 -4.67 25.95
N ALA A 15 -5.22 -5.76 26.65
CA ALA A 15 -4.61 -6.09 27.93
C ALA A 15 -3.18 -6.61 27.70
N GLY A 16 -2.19 -5.75 27.93
CA GLY A 16 -0.76 -6.07 27.77
C GLY A 16 -0.07 -5.35 26.62
N CYS A 17 -0.79 -4.57 25.85
CA CYS A 17 -0.23 -3.69 24.85
C CYS A 17 0.56 -2.57 25.55
N GLY A 18 1.87 -2.52 25.31
CA GLY A 18 2.77 -1.49 25.83
C GLY A 18 2.76 -0.22 24.96
N ALA A 19 3.92 0.26 24.60
CA ALA A 19 4.07 1.37 23.65
C ALA A 19 3.71 0.95 22.20
N HIS A 20 3.90 -0.31 21.87
CA HIS A 20 3.70 -0.88 20.53
C HIS A 20 2.79 -2.11 20.57
N GLN A 21 2.13 -2.40 19.44
CA GLN A 21 1.24 -3.55 19.31
C GLN A 21 1.99 -4.89 19.46
N VAL A 22 3.24 -4.95 19.02
CA VAL A 22 4.19 -6.04 19.26
C VAL A 22 5.33 -5.48 20.09
N ALA A 23 5.38 -5.84 21.36
CA ALA A 23 6.29 -5.24 22.34
C ALA A 23 7.80 -5.45 22.01
N SER A 24 8.13 -6.53 21.32
CA SER A 24 9.50 -6.86 20.91
C SER A 24 9.95 -6.20 19.60
N ASP A 25 9.04 -5.53 18.89
CA ASP A 25 9.31 -4.91 17.60
C ASP A 25 9.25 -3.38 17.73
N PRO A 26 10.39 -2.67 17.67
CA PRO A 26 10.44 -1.21 17.77
C PRO A 26 9.78 -0.50 16.59
N TYR A 27 9.58 -1.18 15.46
CA TYR A 27 8.89 -0.65 14.28
C TYR A 27 7.39 -0.96 14.26
N SER A 28 6.92 -1.75 15.23
CA SER A 28 5.50 -2.05 15.34
C SER A 28 4.67 -0.78 15.59
N PRO A 29 3.49 -0.68 14.98
CA PRO A 29 2.59 0.43 15.24
C PRO A 29 2.29 0.62 16.74
N PRO A 30 1.96 1.85 17.16
CA PRO A 30 1.56 2.09 18.54
C PRO A 30 0.29 1.32 18.88
N CYS A 31 0.10 1.06 20.16
CA CYS A 31 -1.12 0.44 20.65
C CYS A 31 -2.34 1.29 20.35
N ILE A 32 -3.37 0.66 19.84
CA ILE A 32 -4.65 1.29 19.53
C ILE A 32 -5.63 1.03 20.68
N LYS A 33 -6.15 2.12 21.25
CA LYS A 33 -7.31 2.04 22.17
C LYS A 33 -8.57 1.90 21.30
N PHE A 34 -9.07 0.68 21.20
CA PHE A 34 -10.24 0.39 20.40
C PHE A 34 -11.36 -0.19 21.24
N SER A 35 -12.50 0.49 21.25
CA SER A 35 -13.68 0.12 22.06
C SER A 35 -14.75 -0.67 21.29
N GLY A 36 -14.47 -1.06 20.05
CA GLY A 36 -15.40 -1.81 19.19
C GLY A 36 -16.20 -0.96 18.19
N ALA A 37 -16.20 0.37 18.32
CA ALA A 37 -16.86 1.27 17.37
C ALA A 37 -15.81 1.94 16.46
N ASN A 38 -15.79 1.60 15.19
CA ASN A 38 -14.81 2.11 14.22
C ASN A 38 -15.38 3.11 13.21
N GLY A 39 -16.64 3.51 13.37
CA GLY A 39 -17.29 4.48 12.49
C GLY A 39 -17.74 3.93 11.12
N GLY A 40 -17.53 2.63 10.84
CA GLY A 40 -17.95 2.02 9.57
C GLY A 40 -17.14 2.51 8.37
N ALA A 41 -17.81 2.97 7.31
CA ALA A 41 -17.19 3.50 6.11
C ALA A 41 -16.71 4.95 6.33
N THR A 42 -15.51 5.12 6.85
CA THR A 42 -14.96 6.44 7.24
C THR A 42 -14.18 7.14 6.12
N ALA A 43 -13.80 6.41 5.07
CA ALA A 43 -13.08 6.94 3.90
C ALA A 43 -13.34 6.07 2.66
N LYS A 44 -12.92 6.54 1.48
CA LYS A 44 -12.89 5.70 0.26
C LYS A 44 -12.09 4.43 0.56
N GLY A 45 -12.59 3.27 0.15
CA GLY A 45 -11.93 1.97 0.36
C GLY A 45 -11.89 1.45 1.79
N VAL A 46 -12.58 2.13 2.72
CA VAL A 46 -12.69 1.72 4.12
C VAL A 46 -14.15 1.38 4.44
N SER A 47 -14.38 0.18 4.93
CA SER A 47 -15.67 -0.27 5.47
C SER A 47 -15.60 -0.50 6.99
N GLY A 48 -16.64 -1.02 7.58
CA GLY A 48 -16.61 -1.48 8.98
C GLY A 48 -15.65 -2.66 9.20
N ASP A 49 -15.38 -3.44 8.17
CA ASP A 49 -14.66 -4.70 8.27
C ASP A 49 -13.33 -4.73 7.51
N THR A 50 -13.15 -3.85 6.50
CA THR A 50 -12.00 -3.90 5.60
C THR A 50 -11.40 -2.53 5.31
N ILE A 51 -10.09 -2.54 4.99
CA ILE A 51 -9.35 -1.47 4.34
C ILE A 51 -8.82 -2.06 3.04
N THR A 52 -9.31 -1.56 1.89
CA THR A 52 -8.90 -2.03 0.58
C THR A 52 -7.63 -1.31 0.12
N VAL A 53 -6.60 -2.08 -0.19
CA VAL A 53 -5.31 -1.60 -0.70
C VAL A 53 -5.09 -2.20 -2.08
N ALA A 54 -4.66 -1.39 -3.04
CA ALA A 54 -4.37 -1.83 -4.40
C ALA A 54 -2.87 -2.03 -4.61
N VAL A 55 -2.54 -2.93 -5.54
CA VAL A 55 -1.18 -3.15 -6.05
C VAL A 55 -1.23 -3.34 -7.55
N ARG A 56 -0.52 -2.48 -8.28
CA ARG A 56 -0.25 -2.65 -9.71
C ARG A 56 0.96 -3.56 -9.87
N ILE A 57 0.76 -4.76 -10.38
CA ILE A 57 1.80 -5.80 -10.36
C ILE A 57 2.95 -5.49 -11.30
N GLU A 58 2.74 -4.75 -12.37
CA GLU A 58 3.77 -4.32 -13.31
C GLU A 58 4.85 -3.43 -12.66
N ALA A 59 4.54 -2.82 -11.51
CA ALA A 59 5.53 -2.08 -10.73
C ALA A 59 6.68 -2.99 -10.24
N PHE A 60 6.43 -4.28 -10.11
CA PHE A 60 7.40 -5.29 -9.65
C PHE A 60 8.00 -6.10 -10.80
N ASN A 61 7.29 -6.23 -11.92
CA ASN A 61 7.71 -6.98 -13.12
C ASN A 61 8.32 -6.10 -14.21
N SER A 62 8.56 -4.83 -13.89
CA SER A 62 9.15 -3.93 -14.88
C SER A 62 10.61 -4.29 -15.13
N GLY A 63 11.07 -4.24 -16.38
CA GLY A 63 12.49 -4.37 -16.72
C GLY A 63 13.42 -3.38 -16.00
N MET A 64 12.86 -2.50 -15.16
CA MET A 64 13.58 -1.62 -14.24
C MET A 64 14.26 -2.42 -13.12
N VAL A 65 13.63 -3.48 -12.60
CA VAL A 65 14.25 -4.36 -11.60
C VAL A 65 15.45 -5.08 -12.21
N ASP A 66 15.29 -5.58 -13.44
CA ASP A 66 16.38 -6.23 -14.18
C ASP A 66 17.53 -5.25 -14.46
N ALA A 67 17.21 -4.03 -14.91
CA ALA A 67 18.20 -2.99 -15.18
C ALA A 67 18.95 -2.55 -13.91
N ILE A 68 18.27 -2.43 -12.77
CA ILE A 68 18.89 -2.11 -11.48
C ILE A 68 19.78 -3.26 -11.02
N SER A 69 19.34 -4.51 -11.18
CA SER A 69 20.10 -5.70 -10.81
C SER A 69 21.37 -5.81 -11.66
N GLU A 70 21.26 -5.60 -12.96
CA GLU A 70 22.40 -5.60 -13.88
C GLU A 70 23.39 -4.48 -13.52
N ALA A 71 22.89 -3.26 -13.29
CA ALA A 71 23.73 -2.12 -12.91
C ALA A 71 24.42 -2.31 -11.56
N ALA A 72 23.80 -3.01 -10.63
CA ALA A 72 24.36 -3.34 -9.32
C ALA A 72 25.29 -4.56 -9.34
N GLY A 73 25.43 -5.26 -10.48
CA GLY A 73 26.18 -6.51 -10.59
C GLY A 73 25.57 -7.64 -9.72
N ALA A 74 24.28 -7.55 -9.44
CA ALA A 74 23.57 -8.53 -8.64
C ALA A 74 22.87 -9.54 -9.55
N ASP A 75 23.17 -10.82 -9.35
CA ASP A 75 22.44 -11.92 -10.00
C ASP A 75 21.23 -12.26 -9.12
N LEU A 76 20.20 -11.43 -9.22
CA LEU A 76 18.95 -11.66 -8.51
C LEU A 76 18.13 -12.70 -9.28
N PRO A 77 17.58 -13.72 -8.60
CA PRO A 77 16.69 -14.66 -9.27
C PRO A 77 15.48 -13.92 -9.83
N ALA A 78 15.13 -14.21 -11.09
CA ALA A 78 13.92 -13.68 -11.68
C ALA A 78 12.70 -14.20 -10.91
N GLU A 79 11.96 -13.29 -10.27
CA GLU A 79 10.70 -13.61 -9.66
C GLU A 79 9.59 -13.49 -10.72
N ASP A 80 8.73 -14.49 -10.79
CA ASP A 80 7.55 -14.42 -11.63
C ASP A 80 6.36 -13.76 -10.90
N GLU A 81 5.32 -13.44 -11.67
CA GLU A 81 4.11 -12.82 -11.12
C GLU A 81 3.48 -13.66 -10.00
N SER A 82 3.57 -14.99 -10.07
CA SER A 82 3.00 -15.87 -9.07
C SER A 82 3.77 -15.82 -7.74
N ASP A 83 5.07 -15.64 -7.79
CA ASP A 83 5.92 -15.48 -6.62
C ASP A 83 5.64 -14.16 -5.91
N ILE A 84 5.50 -13.09 -6.69
CA ILE A 84 5.15 -11.76 -6.17
C ILE A 84 3.77 -11.79 -5.51
N ARG A 85 2.76 -12.36 -6.17
CA ARG A 85 1.42 -12.50 -5.62
C ARG A 85 1.42 -13.30 -4.32
N ARG A 86 2.10 -14.44 -4.29
CA ARG A 86 2.21 -15.28 -3.10
C ARG A 86 2.88 -14.53 -1.93
N THR A 87 3.91 -13.76 -2.22
CA THR A 87 4.61 -12.93 -1.22
C THR A 87 3.70 -11.85 -0.66
N LEU A 88 2.99 -11.12 -1.53
CA LEU A 88 2.07 -10.06 -1.12
C LEU A 88 0.90 -10.61 -0.30
N ASP A 89 0.31 -11.72 -0.71
CA ASP A 89 -0.77 -12.37 0.03
C ASP A 89 -0.29 -12.85 1.41
N GLY A 90 0.91 -13.44 1.47
CA GLY A 90 1.53 -13.84 2.73
C GLY A 90 1.81 -12.67 3.68
N LEU A 91 2.24 -11.54 3.15
CA LEU A 91 2.43 -10.30 3.91
C LEU A 91 1.10 -9.77 4.47
N VAL A 92 0.05 -9.73 3.64
CA VAL A 92 -1.28 -9.28 4.09
C VAL A 92 -1.85 -10.22 5.17
N GLU A 93 -1.67 -11.53 5.00
CA GLU A 93 -2.05 -12.50 6.03
C GLU A 93 -1.28 -12.26 7.34
N PHE A 94 0.05 -12.04 7.25
CA PHE A 94 0.88 -11.70 8.39
C PHE A 94 0.40 -10.43 9.08
N PHE A 95 0.16 -9.33 8.35
CA PHE A 95 -0.33 -8.08 8.92
C PHE A 95 -1.69 -8.26 9.58
N ASN A 96 -2.61 -8.96 8.92
CA ASN A 96 -3.94 -9.22 9.43
C ASN A 96 -3.97 -10.12 10.68
N ARG A 97 -2.96 -10.95 10.87
CA ARG A 97 -2.79 -11.79 12.05
C ARG A 97 -2.08 -11.05 13.18
N THR A 98 -1.13 -10.19 12.84
CA THR A 98 -0.19 -9.59 13.79
C THR A 98 -0.67 -8.25 14.31
N TYR A 99 -1.28 -7.43 13.45
CA TYR A 99 -1.62 -6.04 13.79
C TYR A 99 -3.13 -5.79 13.82
N GLN A 100 -3.50 -4.78 14.59
CA GLN A 100 -4.87 -4.31 14.70
C GLN A 100 -5.08 -3.05 13.86
N PHE A 101 -6.19 -3.02 13.13
CA PHE A 101 -6.61 -1.91 12.28
C PHE A 101 -8.01 -1.40 12.67
N TYR A 102 -8.21 -1.09 13.94
CA TYR A 102 -9.53 -0.67 14.47
C TYR A 102 -10.65 -1.66 14.12
N GLY A 103 -10.39 -2.96 14.29
CA GLY A 103 -11.35 -4.03 13.99
C GLY A 103 -11.53 -4.36 12.52
N ARG A 104 -10.72 -3.77 11.65
CA ARG A 104 -10.73 -4.06 10.20
C ARG A 104 -9.65 -5.06 9.81
N LYS A 105 -9.75 -5.57 8.59
CA LYS A 105 -8.72 -6.36 7.92
C LYS A 105 -8.25 -5.63 6.67
N LEU A 106 -6.97 -5.77 6.36
CA LEU A 106 -6.44 -5.37 5.06
C LEU A 106 -7.00 -6.34 4.00
N LYS A 107 -7.53 -5.78 2.92
CA LYS A 107 -7.91 -6.48 1.71
C LYS A 107 -7.01 -6.01 0.59
N LEU A 108 -6.24 -6.92 0.01
CA LEU A 108 -5.37 -6.62 -1.11
C LEU A 108 -6.08 -6.90 -2.43
N GLU A 109 -6.01 -5.95 -3.34
CA GLU A 109 -6.48 -6.05 -4.73
C GLU A 109 -5.27 -5.89 -5.65
N ILE A 110 -4.74 -7.02 -6.11
CA ILE A 110 -3.63 -7.07 -7.06
C ILE A 110 -4.21 -7.05 -8.47
N TYR A 111 -3.79 -6.12 -9.30
CA TYR A 111 -4.30 -5.98 -10.66
C TYR A 111 -3.17 -5.79 -11.67
N ASN A 112 -3.45 -6.19 -12.91
CA ASN A 112 -2.59 -5.91 -14.04
C ASN A 112 -2.93 -4.53 -14.59
N GLY A 113 -1.95 -3.64 -14.61
CA GLY A 113 -2.07 -2.29 -15.17
C GLY A 113 -1.96 -2.28 -16.69
N ARG A 114 -2.16 -1.10 -17.25
CA ARG A 114 -1.93 -0.80 -18.67
C ARG A 114 -0.78 0.19 -18.85
N GLY A 115 -0.34 0.78 -17.74
CA GLY A 115 0.80 1.69 -17.71
C GLY A 115 2.11 0.95 -17.95
N ASP A 116 3.09 1.68 -18.47
CA ASP A 116 4.44 1.21 -18.69
C ASP A 116 5.35 1.97 -17.72
N VAL A 117 5.77 1.29 -16.68
CA VAL A 117 6.55 1.89 -15.57
C VAL A 117 7.83 2.54 -16.08
N LEU A 118 8.52 1.91 -17.04
CA LEU A 118 9.76 2.47 -17.59
C LEU A 118 9.49 3.77 -18.37
N LYS A 119 8.44 3.82 -19.19
CA LYS A 119 8.04 5.06 -19.86
C LYS A 119 7.63 6.14 -18.89
N GLU A 120 6.89 5.76 -17.84
CA GLU A 120 6.43 6.68 -16.80
C GLU A 120 7.62 7.32 -16.05
N VAL A 121 8.64 6.53 -15.71
CA VAL A 121 9.89 7.02 -15.08
C VAL A 121 10.64 7.99 -16.00
N LEU A 122 10.62 7.74 -17.30
CA LEU A 122 11.23 8.62 -18.32
C LEU A 122 10.38 9.85 -18.69
N GLY A 123 9.26 10.07 -17.99
CA GLY A 123 8.40 11.25 -18.18
C GLY A 123 7.30 11.09 -19.24
N GLY A 124 7.11 9.88 -19.76
CA GLY A 124 6.03 9.52 -20.69
C GLY A 124 4.93 8.71 -20.01
N GLY A 125 4.19 7.89 -20.79
CA GLY A 125 3.24 6.91 -20.26
C GLY A 125 2.03 7.44 -19.48
N VAL A 126 1.76 8.75 -19.55
CA VAL A 126 0.75 9.44 -18.73
C VAL A 126 -0.65 8.84 -18.90
N GLU A 127 -1.03 8.49 -20.13
CA GLU A 127 -2.36 7.91 -20.41
C GLU A 127 -2.54 6.56 -19.71
N GLY A 128 -1.54 5.68 -19.78
CA GLY A 128 -1.56 4.38 -19.07
C GLY A 128 -1.66 4.56 -17.55
N ALA A 129 -0.85 5.45 -16.99
CA ALA A 129 -0.88 5.79 -15.57
C ALA A 129 -2.24 6.33 -15.12
N GLN A 130 -2.88 7.19 -15.93
CA GLN A 130 -4.21 7.73 -15.66
C GLN A 130 -5.30 6.64 -15.71
N ASN A 131 -5.23 5.73 -16.66
CA ASN A 131 -6.17 4.61 -16.79
C ASN A 131 -6.05 3.66 -15.59
N ASP A 132 -4.83 3.38 -15.15
CA ASP A 132 -4.58 2.54 -13.97
C ASP A 132 -5.09 3.21 -12.71
N ALA A 133 -4.82 4.49 -12.52
CA ALA A 133 -5.36 5.25 -11.38
C ALA A 133 -6.89 5.36 -11.42
N LEU A 134 -7.51 5.42 -12.60
CA LEU A 134 -8.97 5.37 -12.75
C LEU A 134 -9.51 4.03 -12.26
N LYS A 135 -8.89 2.94 -12.66
CA LYS A 135 -9.25 1.59 -12.20
C LYS A 135 -9.18 1.48 -10.67
N VAL A 136 -8.08 1.96 -10.07
CA VAL A 136 -7.90 1.94 -8.62
C VAL A 136 -8.93 2.81 -7.90
N GLY A 137 -9.18 4.01 -8.41
CA GLY A 137 -10.06 4.99 -7.77
C GLY A 137 -11.54 4.69 -7.92
N GLU A 138 -11.98 4.17 -9.08
CA GLU A 138 -13.41 4.08 -9.42
C GLU A 138 -13.93 2.64 -9.47
N GLU A 139 -13.12 1.67 -9.91
CA GLU A 139 -13.53 0.27 -9.99
C GLU A 139 -13.20 -0.45 -8.68
N ILE A 140 -11.92 -0.47 -8.29
CA ILE A 140 -11.45 -1.10 -7.04
C ILE A 140 -11.91 -0.29 -5.84
N LYS A 141 -11.97 1.04 -5.98
CA LYS A 141 -12.28 2.01 -4.91
C LYS A 141 -11.34 1.85 -3.71
N ALA A 142 -10.05 1.72 -3.98
CA ALA A 142 -9.05 1.52 -2.96
C ALA A 142 -8.86 2.75 -2.05
N PHE A 143 -8.51 2.49 -0.79
CA PHE A 143 -8.06 3.50 0.16
C PHE A 143 -6.65 3.98 -0.18
N ALA A 144 -5.77 3.03 -0.50
CA ALA A 144 -4.38 3.29 -0.85
C ALA A 144 -3.89 2.36 -1.95
N ASP A 145 -2.84 2.79 -2.65
CA ASP A 145 -2.03 1.98 -3.54
C ASP A 145 -0.58 1.98 -3.03
N ILE A 146 0.00 0.78 -2.85
CA ILE A 146 1.35 0.60 -2.32
C ILE A 146 2.40 0.33 -3.41
N SER A 147 2.01 0.45 -4.67
CA SER A 147 2.87 0.29 -5.86
C SER A 147 3.13 1.61 -6.60
N ALA A 148 2.92 2.74 -5.93
CA ALA A 148 2.96 4.07 -6.51
C ALA A 148 4.40 4.59 -6.63
N ILE A 149 5.14 4.10 -7.62
CA ILE A 149 6.58 4.38 -7.80
C ILE A 149 6.90 5.40 -8.90
N THR A 150 5.92 5.83 -9.71
CA THR A 150 6.14 6.75 -10.83
C THR A 150 5.37 8.05 -10.66
N PRO A 151 5.96 9.22 -11.00
CA PRO A 151 5.30 10.51 -10.81
C PRO A 151 3.93 10.64 -11.47
N PRO A 152 3.72 10.26 -12.75
CA PRO A 152 2.40 10.39 -13.39
C PRO A 152 1.34 9.50 -12.74
N TYR A 153 1.70 8.32 -12.27
CA TYR A 153 0.77 7.43 -11.59
C TYR A 153 0.40 7.95 -10.19
N ILE A 154 1.39 8.39 -9.42
CA ILE A 154 1.19 9.01 -8.09
C ILE A 154 0.26 10.23 -8.20
N ASP A 155 0.51 11.11 -9.17
CA ASP A 155 -0.31 12.31 -9.40
C ASP A 155 -1.75 11.96 -9.76
N ALA A 156 -1.92 10.96 -10.62
CA ALA A 156 -3.22 10.45 -11.03
C ALA A 156 -4.01 9.79 -9.88
N LEU A 157 -3.34 9.07 -8.97
CA LEU A 157 -3.95 8.51 -7.75
C LEU A 157 -4.37 9.62 -6.78
N ALA A 158 -3.47 10.56 -6.49
CA ALA A 158 -3.74 11.68 -5.59
C ALA A 158 -4.94 12.53 -6.06
N SER A 159 -5.04 12.79 -7.37
CA SER A 159 -6.17 13.51 -7.96
C SER A 159 -7.52 12.79 -7.77
N ARG A 160 -7.49 11.48 -7.58
CA ARG A 160 -8.66 10.62 -7.30
C ARG A 160 -8.87 10.32 -5.81
N LYS A 161 -8.11 10.99 -4.96
CA LYS A 161 -8.18 10.82 -3.49
C LYS A 161 -7.88 9.38 -3.07
N VAL A 162 -6.94 8.73 -3.74
CA VAL A 162 -6.34 7.46 -3.34
C VAL A 162 -4.97 7.78 -2.76
N ILE A 163 -4.65 7.23 -1.61
CA ILE A 163 -3.34 7.42 -0.99
C ILE A 163 -2.30 6.64 -1.79
N ALA A 164 -1.32 7.35 -2.33
CA ALA A 164 -0.19 6.79 -3.05
C ALA A 164 0.99 6.60 -2.08
N ILE A 165 1.42 5.38 -1.89
CA ILE A 165 2.56 5.02 -1.03
C ILE A 165 3.68 4.46 -1.90
N GLY A 166 4.85 5.06 -1.81
CA GLY A 166 6.02 4.67 -2.61
C GLY A 166 6.95 5.84 -2.86
N ALA A 167 6.63 6.70 -3.77
CA ALA A 167 7.29 7.98 -4.09
C ALA A 167 8.81 8.05 -3.77
N PRO A 168 9.66 7.13 -4.32
CA PRO A 168 11.00 6.88 -3.78
C PRO A 168 12.03 7.99 -4.05
N TYR A 169 11.80 8.86 -5.02
CA TYR A 169 12.78 9.85 -5.49
C TYR A 169 12.19 11.23 -5.76
N LEU A 170 11.04 11.53 -5.14
CA LEU A 170 10.36 12.82 -5.32
C LEU A 170 10.69 13.77 -4.19
N SER A 171 10.81 15.06 -4.52
CA SER A 171 11.12 16.08 -3.54
C SER A 171 9.99 16.24 -2.52
N ARG A 172 10.36 16.70 -1.33
CA ARG A 172 9.41 17.00 -0.26
C ARG A 172 8.33 17.98 -0.68
N ASP A 173 8.71 19.03 -1.40
CA ASP A 173 7.74 20.06 -1.86
C ASP A 173 6.74 19.47 -2.85
N TRP A 174 7.19 18.57 -3.72
CA TRP A 174 6.33 17.86 -4.65
C TRP A 174 5.29 16.99 -3.91
N MET A 175 5.72 16.26 -2.89
CA MET A 175 4.84 15.43 -2.05
C MET A 175 3.88 16.29 -1.24
N LYS A 176 4.39 17.36 -0.62
CA LYS A 176 3.60 18.29 0.20
C LYS A 176 2.47 18.96 -0.59
N ALA A 177 2.69 19.28 -1.86
CA ALA A 177 1.65 19.83 -2.73
C ALA A 177 0.49 18.86 -2.99
N ARG A 178 0.64 17.57 -2.62
CA ARG A 178 -0.34 16.48 -2.82
C ARG A 178 -0.84 15.87 -1.52
N GLU A 179 -0.49 16.47 -0.40
CA GLU A 179 -1.03 16.04 0.89
C GLU A 179 -2.55 16.07 0.90
N PRO A 180 -3.20 15.14 1.58
CA PRO A 180 -2.65 14.03 2.36
C PRO A 180 -2.49 12.71 1.55
N TYR A 181 -2.49 12.77 0.22
CA TYR A 181 -2.60 11.59 -0.65
C TYR A 181 -1.27 11.02 -1.13
N VAL A 182 -0.12 11.59 -0.77
CA VAL A 182 1.19 11.09 -1.19
C VAL A 182 2.08 10.89 0.01
N TRP A 183 2.63 9.68 0.14
CA TRP A 183 3.51 9.27 1.22
C TRP A 183 4.72 8.52 0.68
N SER A 184 5.89 8.83 1.22
CA SER A 184 7.14 8.14 0.91
C SER A 184 7.65 7.37 2.11
N GLN A 185 8.26 6.21 1.83
CA GLN A 185 9.03 5.44 2.81
C GLN A 185 10.51 5.82 2.78
N PHE A 186 10.90 6.66 1.86
CA PHE A 186 12.29 7.06 1.62
C PHE A 186 12.55 8.43 2.22
N ILE A 187 13.82 8.66 2.59
CA ILE A 187 14.26 9.93 3.11
C ILE A 187 14.25 10.98 1.99
N ASP A 188 13.84 12.19 2.32
CA ASP A 188 13.89 13.34 1.43
C ASP A 188 15.32 13.61 0.98
N CYS A 189 15.51 13.94 -0.27
CA CYS A 189 16.76 14.53 -0.76
C CYS A 189 16.74 16.05 -0.59
#